data_02486fc419adc562ec081248453fb735
#
_entry.id   02486fc419adc562ec081248453fb735
#
_cell.length_a   1.000
_cell.length_b   1.000
_cell.length_c   1.000
_cell.angle_alpha   90.00
_cell.angle_beta   90.00
_cell.angle_gamma   90.00
#
_symmetry.space_group_name_H-M   'P 1'
#
loop_
_entity.id
_entity.type
_entity.pdbx_description
1 polymer ?
#
loop_
_entity_poly.entity_id
_entity_poly.type
_entity_poly.pdbx_seq_one_letter_code
_entity_poly.pdbx_strand_id
1 'polypeptide(L)'
;MNLSDLSSQPYQSFGGFGVDVAIKRTDDLDKRMLEHLKSKNKPKVLDLGSGAGGQSVRMVEVGASVLAIDIYDFSEEFTEHQMNGNWSQDDLMFVTADLVNLPKILSDKKFDDALMQRTLHYLPYDQADDLLVFLRKTVEDKLFISVTGMDSAVGENYSGKNLPIANRFVRLEPAEADIFQIQAPVCLYKKEEFIALLKQTGWEVEDVWQSAFGNLKAVCK
;
A
#
# COMPACT_ATOMS: atom_id res chain seq x y z
N MET A 1 -3.53 -2.01 19.37
CA MET A 1 -4.91 -2.35 18.96
C MET A 1 -5.08 -3.82 19.29
N ASN A 2 -6.00 -4.17 20.19
CA ASN A 2 -6.25 -5.59 20.52
C ASN A 2 -6.95 -6.27 19.35
N LEU A 3 -6.67 -7.56 19.11
CA LEU A 3 -7.37 -8.37 18.10
C LEU A 3 -8.91 -8.32 18.29
N SER A 4 -9.39 -8.12 19.52
CA SER A 4 -10.80 -7.89 19.84
C SER A 4 -11.39 -6.61 19.23
N ASP A 5 -10.57 -5.59 18.96
CA ASP A 5 -11.03 -4.35 18.34
C ASP A 5 -11.25 -4.50 16.83
N LEU A 6 -10.55 -5.44 16.18
CA LEU A 6 -10.80 -5.81 14.79
C LEU A 6 -12.11 -6.56 14.61
N SER A 7 -12.53 -7.34 15.62
CA SER A 7 -13.78 -8.13 15.57
C SER A 7 -15.05 -7.31 15.84
N SER A 8 -14.94 -6.13 16.44
CA SER A 8 -16.08 -5.30 16.84
C SER A 8 -16.49 -4.24 15.82
N GLN A 9 -15.71 -4.00 14.76
CA GLN A 9 -16.03 -3.04 13.70
C GLN A 9 -16.13 -3.73 12.34
N PRO A 10 -17.21 -3.51 11.57
CA PRO A 10 -17.30 -4.07 10.23
C PRO A 10 -16.34 -3.33 9.30
N TYR A 11 -15.08 -3.77 9.25
CA TYR A 11 -14.19 -3.43 8.16
C TYR A 11 -14.60 -4.26 6.94
N GLN A 12 -14.63 -3.64 5.79
CA GLN A 12 -14.85 -4.35 4.54
C GLN A 12 -13.57 -5.07 4.13
N SER A 13 -13.71 -6.32 3.70
CA SER A 13 -12.64 -7.11 3.10
C SER A 13 -13.00 -7.35 1.64
N PHE A 14 -12.03 -7.14 0.77
CA PHE A 14 -12.21 -7.32 -0.66
C PHE A 14 -11.25 -8.39 -1.16
N GLY A 15 -11.77 -9.42 -1.83
CA GLY A 15 -11.01 -10.45 -2.52
C GLY A 15 -9.98 -11.23 -1.72
N GLY A 16 -10.06 -11.19 -0.40
CA GLY A 16 -9.13 -11.90 0.46
C GLY A 16 -7.75 -11.23 0.57
N PHE A 17 -7.67 -9.91 0.36
CA PHE A 17 -6.46 -9.10 0.57
C PHE A 17 -6.46 -8.36 1.92
N GLY A 18 -7.10 -8.95 2.93
CA GLY A 18 -7.23 -8.33 4.23
C GLY A 18 -8.35 -7.29 4.29
N VAL A 19 -8.34 -6.47 5.33
CA VAL A 19 -9.37 -5.45 5.56
C VAL A 19 -8.90 -4.06 5.14
N ASP A 20 -9.76 -3.33 4.45
CA ASP A 20 -9.52 -1.91 4.16
C ASP A 20 -9.74 -1.08 5.44
N VAL A 21 -8.64 -0.63 6.03
CA VAL A 21 -8.70 0.22 7.22
C VAL A 21 -8.65 1.72 6.88
N ALA A 22 -8.19 2.07 5.67
CA ALA A 22 -8.01 3.46 5.26
C ALA A 22 -9.33 4.21 5.16
N ILE A 23 -10.42 3.51 4.83
CA ILE A 23 -11.75 4.11 4.74
C ILE A 23 -12.21 4.74 6.07
N LYS A 24 -11.76 4.19 7.21
CA LYS A 24 -12.22 4.63 8.53
C LYS A 24 -11.19 5.41 9.35
N ARG A 25 -9.91 5.22 9.09
CA ARG A 25 -8.86 5.84 9.88
C ARG A 25 -7.61 6.13 9.08
N THR A 26 -6.84 7.10 9.53
CA THR A 26 -5.46 7.36 9.11
C THR A 26 -4.48 6.77 10.11
N ASP A 27 -3.42 6.17 9.62
CA ASP A 27 -2.29 5.78 10.47
C ASP A 27 -1.16 6.84 10.45
N ASP A 28 -0.03 6.52 11.06
CA ASP A 28 1.10 7.45 11.14
C ASP A 28 1.81 7.67 9.78
N LEU A 29 1.86 6.65 8.90
CA LEU A 29 2.40 6.80 7.55
C LEU A 29 1.49 7.69 6.70
N ASP A 30 0.17 7.49 6.78
CA ASP A 30 -0.82 8.35 6.13
C ASP A 30 -0.66 9.83 6.54
N LYS A 31 -0.53 10.06 7.85
CA LYS A 31 -0.35 11.41 8.39
C LYS A 31 0.93 12.05 7.88
N ARG A 32 2.04 11.31 7.85
CA ARG A 32 3.31 11.81 7.30
C ARG A 32 3.18 12.18 5.81
N MET A 33 2.48 11.34 5.03
CA MET A 33 2.19 11.64 3.63
C MET A 33 1.38 12.92 3.49
N LEU A 34 0.28 13.06 4.23
CA LEU A 34 -0.57 14.25 4.18
C LEU A 34 0.18 15.53 4.57
N GLU A 35 1.01 15.48 5.61
CA GLU A 35 1.85 16.64 6.02
C GLU A 35 2.87 17.00 4.92
N HIS A 36 3.47 16.00 4.27
CA HIS A 36 4.38 16.23 3.16
C HIS A 36 3.66 16.92 1.98
N LEU A 37 2.48 16.42 1.60
CA LEU A 37 1.71 16.95 0.48
C LEU A 37 1.24 18.40 0.71
N LYS A 38 0.88 18.79 1.95
CA LYS A 38 0.49 20.18 2.28
C LYS A 38 1.57 21.22 1.96
N SER A 39 2.82 20.80 1.91
CA SER A 39 3.95 21.68 1.55
C SER A 39 4.12 21.91 0.05
N LYS A 40 3.38 21.18 -0.78
CA LYS A 40 3.49 21.19 -2.24
C LYS A 40 2.31 21.89 -2.91
N ASN A 41 2.51 22.31 -4.14
CA ASN A 41 1.45 22.92 -4.95
C ASN A 41 0.94 21.92 -5.98
N LYS A 42 -0.27 21.39 -5.78
CA LYS A 42 -0.94 20.41 -6.64
C LYS A 42 -0.04 19.20 -7.01
N PRO A 43 0.55 18.49 -6.05
CA PRO A 43 1.39 17.35 -6.36
C PRO A 43 0.59 16.24 -7.03
N LYS A 44 1.19 15.56 -8.00
CA LYS A 44 0.64 14.35 -8.61
C LYS A 44 1.07 13.13 -7.83
N VAL A 45 0.11 12.38 -7.35
CA VAL A 45 0.34 11.25 -6.42
C VAL A 45 -0.20 9.95 -7.00
N LEU A 46 0.58 8.87 -6.88
CA LEU A 46 0.12 7.50 -7.07
C LEU A 46 -0.35 6.93 -5.73
N ASP A 47 -1.55 6.35 -5.69
CA ASP A 47 -2.04 5.53 -4.57
C ASP A 47 -2.17 4.08 -5.04
N LEU A 48 -1.26 3.21 -4.61
CA LEU A 48 -1.10 1.85 -5.10
C LEU A 48 -1.64 0.83 -4.10
N GLY A 49 -2.67 0.08 -4.51
CA GLY A 49 -3.49 -0.73 -3.61
C GLY A 49 -4.38 0.17 -2.76
N SER A 50 -5.11 1.05 -3.43
CA SER A 50 -5.86 2.16 -2.82
C SER A 50 -7.08 1.69 -2.02
N GLY A 51 -7.53 0.42 -2.21
CA GLY A 51 -8.80 -0.02 -1.70
C GLY A 51 -9.94 0.89 -2.18
N ALA A 52 -10.94 1.10 -1.34
CA ALA A 52 -12.07 1.96 -1.63
C ALA A 52 -11.78 3.49 -1.54
N GLY A 53 -10.50 3.89 -1.56
CA GLY A 53 -10.07 5.28 -1.77
C GLY A 53 -10.03 6.16 -0.53
N GLY A 54 -10.13 5.59 0.68
CA GLY A 54 -10.17 6.40 1.90
C GLY A 54 -8.96 7.32 2.08
N GLN A 55 -7.75 6.87 1.70
CA GLN A 55 -6.57 7.73 1.76
C GLN A 55 -6.43 8.61 0.53
N SER A 56 -6.83 8.13 -0.66
CA SER A 56 -6.89 8.93 -1.89
C SER A 56 -7.69 10.21 -1.68
N VAL A 57 -8.89 10.10 -1.08
CA VAL A 57 -9.75 11.24 -0.74
C VAL A 57 -9.01 12.26 0.13
N ARG A 58 -8.36 11.81 1.21
CA ARG A 58 -7.61 12.70 2.11
C ARG A 58 -6.44 13.41 1.41
N MET A 59 -5.80 12.73 0.45
CA MET A 59 -4.73 13.35 -0.35
C MET A 59 -5.28 14.45 -1.27
N VAL A 60 -6.46 14.23 -1.87
CA VAL A 60 -7.14 15.27 -2.67
C VAL A 60 -7.60 16.44 -1.79
N GLU A 61 -8.12 16.17 -0.60
CA GLU A 61 -8.53 17.22 0.37
C GLU A 61 -7.38 18.16 0.77
N VAL A 62 -6.13 17.68 0.75
CA VAL A 62 -4.95 18.51 0.99
C VAL A 62 -4.34 19.11 -0.28
N GLY A 63 -5.01 18.95 -1.44
CA GLY A 63 -4.67 19.63 -2.68
C GLY A 63 -3.86 18.81 -3.68
N ALA A 64 -3.71 17.51 -3.49
CA ALA A 64 -3.06 16.63 -4.48
C ALA A 64 -4.00 16.28 -5.64
N SER A 65 -3.40 15.95 -6.79
CA SER A 65 -4.06 15.18 -7.86
C SER A 65 -3.68 13.71 -7.72
N VAL A 66 -4.64 12.82 -7.54
CA VAL A 66 -4.40 11.41 -7.19
C VAL A 66 -4.82 10.49 -8.32
N LEU A 67 -3.92 9.61 -8.74
CA LEU A 67 -4.22 8.41 -9.51
C LEU A 67 -4.18 7.21 -8.57
N ALA A 68 -5.35 6.68 -8.25
CA ALA A 68 -5.53 5.50 -7.43
C ALA A 68 -5.60 4.25 -8.31
N ILE A 69 -4.94 3.17 -7.89
CA ILE A 69 -4.88 1.90 -8.62
C ILE A 69 -5.10 0.76 -7.64
N ASP A 70 -6.02 -0.13 -7.97
CA ASP A 70 -6.25 -1.36 -7.23
C ASP A 70 -6.57 -2.51 -8.18
N ILE A 71 -6.34 -3.75 -7.76
CA ILE A 71 -6.71 -4.94 -8.53
C ILE A 71 -8.22 -5.19 -8.49
N TYR A 72 -8.89 -4.71 -7.45
CA TYR A 72 -10.35 -4.74 -7.30
C TYR A 72 -10.98 -3.51 -7.94
N ASP A 73 -12.16 -3.68 -8.51
CA ASP A 73 -12.91 -2.59 -9.09
C ASP A 73 -13.68 -1.80 -8.03
N PHE A 74 -13.19 -0.61 -7.73
CA PHE A 74 -13.79 0.37 -6.83
C PHE A 74 -14.33 1.60 -7.57
N SER A 75 -14.65 1.44 -8.87
CA SER A 75 -15.09 2.56 -9.71
C SER A 75 -16.36 3.26 -9.20
N GLU A 76 -17.26 2.50 -8.55
CA GLU A 76 -18.48 3.06 -7.95
C GLU A 76 -18.15 3.95 -6.76
N GLU A 77 -17.30 3.47 -5.81
CA GLU A 77 -16.87 4.21 -4.64
C GLU A 77 -16.10 5.48 -5.02
N PHE A 78 -15.21 5.39 -6.00
CA PHE A 78 -14.48 6.57 -6.50
C PHE A 78 -15.37 7.57 -7.21
N THR A 79 -16.39 7.12 -7.95
CA THR A 79 -17.40 8.00 -8.53
C THR A 79 -18.18 8.73 -7.43
N GLU A 80 -18.57 8.03 -6.38
CA GLU A 80 -19.26 8.61 -5.22
C GLU A 80 -18.37 9.62 -4.49
N HIS A 81 -17.07 9.34 -4.31
CA HIS A 81 -16.12 10.27 -3.75
C HIS A 81 -15.98 11.54 -4.59
N GLN A 82 -15.86 11.41 -5.92
CA GLN A 82 -15.80 12.56 -6.82
C GLN A 82 -17.06 13.44 -6.70
N MET A 83 -18.25 12.83 -6.68
CA MET A 83 -19.51 13.57 -6.52
C MET A 83 -19.60 14.29 -5.18
N ASN A 84 -19.24 13.63 -4.09
CA ASN A 84 -19.31 14.18 -2.74
C ASN A 84 -18.30 15.32 -2.51
N GLY A 85 -17.10 15.21 -3.10
CA GLY A 85 -16.05 16.22 -2.99
C GLY A 85 -16.11 17.32 -4.06
N ASN A 86 -17.02 17.17 -5.05
CA ASN A 86 -17.06 18.01 -6.24
C ASN A 86 -15.72 18.05 -6.98
N TRP A 87 -15.08 16.89 -7.12
CA TRP A 87 -13.77 16.70 -7.76
C TRP A 87 -13.93 16.19 -9.19
N SER A 88 -13.04 16.65 -10.07
CA SER A 88 -12.94 16.14 -11.44
C SER A 88 -12.10 14.84 -11.49
N GLN A 89 -12.09 14.20 -12.64
CA GLN A 89 -11.16 13.09 -12.90
C GLN A 89 -9.69 13.52 -12.90
N ASP A 90 -9.39 14.80 -13.09
CA ASP A 90 -8.01 15.32 -12.96
C ASP A 90 -7.59 15.47 -11.50
N ASP A 91 -8.53 15.57 -10.56
CA ASP A 91 -8.26 15.66 -9.14
C ASP A 91 -8.18 14.26 -8.49
N LEU A 92 -9.11 13.37 -8.85
CA LEU A 92 -9.19 11.99 -8.33
C LEU A 92 -9.55 11.04 -9.45
N MET A 93 -8.61 10.20 -9.88
CA MET A 93 -8.81 9.17 -10.90
C MET A 93 -8.61 7.79 -10.28
N PHE A 94 -9.42 6.82 -10.68
CA PHE A 94 -9.27 5.41 -10.32
C PHE A 94 -9.08 4.54 -11.56
N VAL A 95 -8.23 3.54 -11.45
CA VAL A 95 -7.98 2.53 -12.49
C VAL A 95 -7.91 1.15 -11.87
N THR A 96 -8.77 0.24 -12.31
CA THR A 96 -8.68 -1.18 -11.96
C THR A 96 -7.53 -1.82 -12.72
N ALA A 97 -6.48 -2.24 -12.01
CA ALA A 97 -5.33 -2.89 -12.61
C ALA A 97 -4.48 -3.68 -11.62
N ASP A 98 -3.82 -4.73 -12.12
CA ASP A 98 -2.76 -5.39 -11.41
C ASP A 98 -1.48 -4.54 -11.47
N LEU A 99 -0.83 -4.32 -10.32
CA LEU A 99 0.37 -3.50 -10.18
C LEU A 99 1.57 -3.99 -11.00
N VAL A 100 1.64 -5.27 -11.33
CA VAL A 100 2.67 -5.82 -12.24
C VAL A 100 2.55 -5.26 -13.67
N ASN A 101 1.39 -4.71 -14.02
CA ASN A 101 1.14 -4.09 -15.32
C ASN A 101 1.38 -2.57 -15.35
N LEU A 102 1.79 -1.95 -14.23
CA LEU A 102 2.03 -0.50 -14.15
C LEU A 102 2.93 0.05 -15.26
N PRO A 103 4.02 -0.61 -15.68
CA PRO A 103 4.86 -0.11 -16.77
C PRO A 103 4.10 0.12 -18.08
N LYS A 104 3.07 -0.70 -18.35
CA LYS A 104 2.22 -0.57 -19.55
C LYS A 104 1.15 0.51 -19.38
N ILE A 105 0.63 0.69 -18.16
CA ILE A 105 -0.48 1.61 -17.86
C ILE A 105 0.02 3.04 -17.75
N LEU A 106 1.14 3.25 -17.08
CA LEU A 106 1.67 4.58 -16.81
C LEU A 106 2.59 5.09 -17.91
N SER A 107 3.21 4.18 -18.69
CA SER A 107 4.18 4.54 -19.75
C SER A 107 5.27 5.48 -19.21
N ASP A 108 5.38 6.69 -19.78
CA ASP A 108 6.37 7.71 -19.38
C ASP A 108 5.81 8.77 -18.42
N LYS A 109 4.63 8.52 -17.82
CA LYS A 109 4.05 9.46 -16.84
C LYS A 109 4.95 9.56 -15.61
N LYS A 110 5.02 10.78 -15.06
CA LYS A 110 5.75 11.09 -13.83
C LYS A 110 4.79 11.54 -12.76
N PHE A 111 5.15 11.22 -11.53
CA PHE A 111 4.42 11.59 -10.32
C PHE A 111 5.40 12.17 -9.32
N ASP A 112 4.94 13.13 -8.54
CA ASP A 112 5.77 13.72 -7.49
C ASP A 112 6.01 12.69 -6.37
N ASP A 113 4.95 12.01 -5.93
CA ASP A 113 5.01 11.09 -4.81
C ASP A 113 4.18 9.83 -5.06
N ALA A 114 4.46 8.77 -4.29
CA ALA A 114 3.64 7.56 -4.27
C ALA A 114 3.37 7.09 -2.85
N LEU A 115 2.18 6.53 -2.65
CA LEU A 115 1.79 5.77 -1.47
C LEU A 115 1.55 4.31 -1.86
N MET A 116 2.09 3.37 -1.08
CA MET A 116 1.81 1.94 -1.20
C MET A 116 1.68 1.34 0.20
N GLN A 117 0.46 1.31 0.72
CA GLN A 117 0.21 0.86 2.07
C GLN A 117 -0.29 -0.58 2.13
N ARG A 118 0.51 -1.46 2.76
CA ARG A 118 0.16 -2.88 2.98
C ARG A 118 -0.26 -3.60 1.71
N THR A 119 0.42 -3.33 0.62
CA THR A 119 0.12 -3.86 -0.72
C THR A 119 1.27 -4.70 -1.27
N LEU A 120 2.52 -4.24 -1.14
CA LEU A 120 3.69 -4.90 -1.73
C LEU A 120 3.85 -6.38 -1.32
N HIS A 121 3.45 -6.73 -0.11
CA HIS A 121 3.56 -8.11 0.39
C HIS A 121 2.57 -9.10 -0.27
N TYR A 122 1.65 -8.64 -1.09
CA TYR A 122 0.81 -9.46 -1.96
C TYR A 122 1.45 -9.79 -3.32
N LEU A 123 2.70 -9.42 -3.51
CA LEU A 123 3.49 -9.78 -4.68
C LEU A 123 4.59 -10.80 -4.32
N PRO A 124 4.91 -11.75 -5.23
CA PRO A 124 6.18 -12.47 -5.16
C PRO A 124 7.36 -11.51 -5.10
N TYR A 125 8.45 -11.93 -4.47
CA TYR A 125 9.61 -11.06 -4.22
C TYR A 125 10.22 -10.45 -5.48
N ASP A 126 10.32 -11.22 -6.54
CA ASP A 126 10.82 -10.77 -7.86
C ASP A 126 9.92 -9.69 -8.48
N GLN A 127 8.60 -9.88 -8.41
CA GLN A 127 7.64 -8.88 -8.89
C GLN A 127 7.64 -7.61 -8.02
N ALA A 128 7.85 -7.76 -6.71
CA ALA A 128 8.00 -6.62 -5.81
C ALA A 128 9.26 -5.81 -6.12
N ASP A 129 10.38 -6.50 -6.43
CA ASP A 129 11.63 -5.87 -6.87
C ASP A 129 11.44 -5.09 -8.18
N ASP A 130 10.90 -5.73 -9.21
CA ASP A 130 10.63 -5.11 -10.52
C ASP A 130 9.71 -3.88 -10.40
N LEU A 131 8.66 -3.98 -9.58
CA LEU A 131 7.74 -2.88 -9.32
C LEU A 131 8.46 -1.70 -8.66
N LEU A 132 9.28 -1.94 -7.65
CA LEU A 132 10.02 -0.87 -6.96
C LEU A 132 11.06 -0.22 -7.86
N VAL A 133 11.75 -0.98 -8.73
CA VAL A 133 12.65 -0.43 -9.77
C VAL A 133 11.87 0.46 -10.76
N PHE A 134 10.68 0.05 -11.16
CA PHE A 134 9.84 0.86 -12.03
C PHE A 134 9.38 2.15 -11.32
N LEU A 135 8.90 2.04 -10.08
CA LEU A 135 8.45 3.20 -9.30
C LEU A 135 9.58 4.20 -9.06
N ARG A 136 10.84 3.73 -8.84
CA ARG A 136 12.00 4.63 -8.69
C ARG A 136 12.25 5.50 -9.92
N LYS A 137 11.88 5.02 -11.10
CA LYS A 137 11.97 5.79 -12.35
C LYS A 137 10.76 6.69 -12.59
N THR A 138 9.63 6.40 -11.95
CA THR A 138 8.31 7.02 -12.18
C THR A 138 8.03 8.12 -11.16
N VAL A 139 8.49 7.96 -9.92
CA VAL A 139 8.29 8.87 -8.79
C VAL A 139 9.50 9.78 -8.65
N GLU A 140 9.26 11.09 -8.61
CA GLU A 140 10.33 12.10 -8.64
C GLU A 140 10.83 12.50 -7.24
N ASP A 141 9.98 12.44 -6.21
CA ASP A 141 10.36 12.83 -4.85
C ASP A 141 10.24 11.66 -3.87
N LYS A 142 9.06 11.32 -3.33
CA LYS A 142 8.98 10.36 -2.23
C LYS A 142 8.06 9.17 -2.49
N LEU A 143 8.51 8.03 -1.96
CA LEU A 143 7.69 6.82 -1.78
C LEU A 143 7.39 6.63 -0.29
N PHE A 144 6.09 6.61 0.05
CA PHE A 144 5.57 6.22 1.35
C PHE A 144 5.08 4.78 1.25
N ILE A 145 5.71 3.86 1.96
CA ILE A 145 5.45 2.43 1.76
C ILE A 145 5.33 1.67 3.08
N SER A 146 4.43 0.69 3.11
CA SER A 146 4.38 -0.27 4.21
C SER A 146 4.10 -1.69 3.75
N VAL A 147 4.62 -2.64 4.51
CA VAL A 147 4.40 -4.07 4.33
C VAL A 147 4.05 -4.73 5.66
N THR A 148 3.40 -5.89 5.61
CA THR A 148 3.23 -6.72 6.81
C THR A 148 4.57 -7.34 7.18
N GLY A 149 5.02 -7.08 8.40
CA GLY A 149 6.28 -7.59 8.92
C GLY A 149 6.17 -9.03 9.43
N MET A 150 7.31 -9.72 9.44
CA MET A 150 7.44 -11.08 9.98
C MET A 150 7.12 -11.15 11.47
N ASP A 151 7.39 -10.06 12.21
CA ASP A 151 7.15 -9.96 13.66
C ASP A 151 5.74 -9.42 13.99
N SER A 152 4.84 -9.38 13.00
CA SER A 152 3.42 -9.07 13.22
C SER A 152 2.64 -10.29 13.71
N ALA A 153 1.41 -10.06 14.18
CA ALA A 153 0.50 -11.16 14.50
C ALA A 153 0.24 -12.09 13.30
N VAL A 154 0.27 -11.57 12.08
CA VAL A 154 0.15 -12.36 10.83
C VAL A 154 1.35 -13.30 10.65
N GLY A 155 2.54 -12.90 11.12
CA GLY A 155 3.78 -13.67 10.98
C GLY A 155 3.98 -14.75 12.05
N GLU A 156 3.14 -14.82 13.09
CA GLU A 156 3.34 -15.73 14.22
C GLU A 156 3.41 -17.20 13.78
N ASN A 157 2.42 -17.67 13.02
CA ASN A 157 2.33 -19.04 12.50
C ASN A 157 2.58 -19.11 10.98
N TYR A 158 3.26 -18.12 10.43
CA TYR A 158 3.49 -18.05 8.99
C TYR A 158 4.46 -19.15 8.51
N SER A 159 3.98 -20.07 7.66
CA SER A 159 4.75 -21.21 7.16
C SER A 159 5.99 -20.82 6.34
N GLY A 160 5.97 -19.63 5.72
CA GLY A 160 7.12 -19.07 5.00
C GLY A 160 8.26 -18.53 5.87
N LYS A 161 8.11 -18.49 7.21
CA LYS A 161 9.02 -17.82 8.15
C LYS A 161 10.50 -18.22 8.01
N ASN A 162 10.75 -19.49 7.73
CA ASN A 162 12.09 -20.05 7.61
C ASN A 162 12.56 -20.24 6.16
N LEU A 163 11.76 -19.83 5.18
CA LEU A 163 12.13 -19.90 3.78
C LEU A 163 12.99 -18.69 3.37
N PRO A 164 13.88 -18.87 2.38
CA PRO A 164 14.47 -17.73 1.68
C PRO A 164 13.38 -16.81 1.14
N ILE A 165 13.60 -15.49 1.18
CA ILE A 165 12.58 -14.51 0.81
C ILE A 165 12.02 -14.73 -0.61
N ALA A 166 12.85 -15.17 -1.56
CA ALA A 166 12.42 -15.48 -2.92
C ALA A 166 11.39 -16.61 -3.02
N ASN A 167 11.32 -17.49 -2.00
CA ASN A 167 10.43 -18.64 -1.94
C ASN A 167 9.31 -18.46 -0.90
N ARG A 168 9.19 -17.27 -0.33
CA ARG A 168 8.33 -17.00 0.84
C ARG A 168 6.90 -16.62 0.46
N PHE A 169 6.57 -16.52 -0.81
CA PHE A 169 5.22 -16.16 -1.25
C PHE A 169 4.26 -17.35 -1.10
N VAL A 170 3.66 -17.47 0.09
CA VAL A 170 2.81 -18.61 0.48
C VAL A 170 1.51 -18.12 1.15
N ARG A 171 0.49 -18.98 1.15
CA ARG A 171 -0.77 -18.70 1.86
C ARG A 171 -0.57 -18.82 3.37
N LEU A 172 -1.38 -18.07 4.11
CA LEU A 172 -1.52 -18.27 5.56
C LEU A 172 -2.22 -19.61 5.81
N GLU A 173 -2.02 -20.15 7.01
CA GLU A 173 -2.84 -21.27 7.47
C GLU A 173 -4.32 -20.86 7.54
N PRO A 174 -5.27 -21.78 7.33
CA PRO A 174 -6.68 -21.41 7.23
C PRO A 174 -7.22 -20.60 8.40
N ALA A 175 -6.80 -20.90 9.62
CA ALA A 175 -7.26 -20.19 10.82
C ALA A 175 -6.78 -18.72 10.83
N GLU A 176 -5.52 -18.48 10.48
CA GLU A 176 -4.95 -17.13 10.36
C GLU A 176 -5.53 -16.39 9.16
N ALA A 177 -5.72 -17.08 8.04
CA ALA A 177 -6.34 -16.51 6.84
C ALA A 177 -7.75 -15.96 7.14
N ASP A 178 -8.53 -16.68 7.93
CA ASP A 178 -9.88 -16.26 8.33
C ASP A 178 -9.85 -15.11 9.34
N ILE A 179 -8.95 -15.17 10.34
CA ILE A 179 -8.79 -14.11 11.36
C ILE A 179 -8.40 -12.78 10.72
N PHE A 180 -7.42 -12.80 9.81
CA PHE A 180 -6.90 -11.59 9.18
C PHE A 180 -7.62 -11.22 7.89
N GLN A 181 -8.55 -12.05 7.41
CA GLN A 181 -9.24 -11.91 6.12
C GLN A 181 -8.25 -11.87 4.94
N ILE A 182 -7.15 -12.64 5.05
CA ILE A 182 -6.09 -12.72 4.04
C ILE A 182 -6.10 -14.13 3.43
N GLN A 183 -6.75 -14.27 2.28
CA GLN A 183 -6.84 -15.53 1.54
C GLN A 183 -5.79 -15.62 0.40
N ALA A 184 -5.28 -14.48 -0.05
CA ALA A 184 -4.21 -14.40 -1.03
C ALA A 184 -2.87 -14.88 -0.44
N PRO A 185 -1.93 -15.40 -1.25
CA PRO A 185 -0.57 -15.62 -0.79
C PRO A 185 0.09 -14.28 -0.38
N VAL A 186 1.01 -14.35 0.56
CA VAL A 186 1.78 -13.19 1.01
C VAL A 186 3.27 -13.51 1.11
N CYS A 187 4.09 -12.48 0.94
CA CYS A 187 5.51 -12.49 1.25
C CYS A 187 5.75 -11.58 2.45
N LEU A 188 5.92 -12.12 3.65
CA LEU A 188 6.19 -11.31 4.84
C LEU A 188 7.68 -10.98 4.92
N TYR A 189 7.99 -9.77 5.38
CA TYR A 189 9.34 -9.23 5.39
C TYR A 189 9.90 -9.13 6.82
N LYS A 190 11.17 -9.49 7.00
CA LYS A 190 11.96 -8.99 8.13
C LYS A 190 12.38 -7.55 7.85
N LYS A 191 12.63 -6.77 8.90
CA LYS A 191 12.98 -5.35 8.75
C LYS A 191 14.21 -5.15 7.86
N GLU A 192 15.24 -5.96 8.04
CA GLU A 192 16.48 -5.89 7.30
C GLU A 192 16.28 -6.25 5.81
N GLU A 193 15.42 -7.24 5.53
CA GLU A 193 15.08 -7.65 4.17
C GLU A 193 14.30 -6.56 3.43
N PHE A 194 13.36 -5.91 4.12
CA PHE A 194 12.60 -4.78 3.57
C PHE A 194 13.51 -3.59 3.23
N ILE A 195 14.42 -3.23 4.14
CA ILE A 195 15.42 -2.18 3.92
C ILE A 195 16.34 -2.55 2.74
N ALA A 196 16.78 -3.81 2.67
CA ALA A 196 17.65 -4.27 1.60
C ALA A 196 16.94 -4.20 0.24
N LEU A 197 15.66 -4.61 0.16
CA LEU A 197 14.84 -4.52 -1.05
C LEU A 197 14.70 -3.06 -1.52
N LEU A 198 14.38 -2.13 -0.63
CA LEU A 198 14.27 -0.70 -0.99
C LEU A 198 15.59 -0.15 -1.53
N LYS A 199 16.71 -0.46 -0.87
CA LYS A 199 18.03 0.03 -1.30
C LYS A 199 18.50 -0.58 -2.61
N GLN A 200 18.33 -1.88 -2.83
CA GLN A 200 18.75 -2.54 -4.08
C GLN A 200 17.96 -2.07 -5.29
N THR A 201 16.72 -1.63 -5.09
CA THR A 201 15.86 -1.06 -6.14
C THR A 201 16.08 0.45 -6.36
N GLY A 202 17.10 1.02 -5.71
CA GLY A 202 17.57 2.38 -5.94
C GLY A 202 16.92 3.45 -5.08
N TRP A 203 16.17 3.07 -4.04
CA TRP A 203 15.58 4.02 -3.11
C TRP A 203 16.55 4.38 -1.98
N GLU A 204 16.65 5.65 -1.67
CA GLU A 204 17.27 6.16 -0.45
C GLU A 204 16.24 6.07 0.69
N VAL A 205 16.51 5.25 1.71
CA VAL A 205 15.63 5.08 2.86
C VAL A 205 15.88 6.20 3.86
N GLU A 206 14.99 7.18 3.94
CA GLU A 206 15.09 8.32 4.87
C GLU A 206 14.69 7.92 6.30
N ASP A 207 13.61 7.13 6.43
CA ASP A 207 13.13 6.63 7.72
C ASP A 207 12.50 5.25 7.56
N VAL A 208 12.66 4.40 8.59
CA VAL A 208 12.03 3.08 8.65
C VAL A 208 11.69 2.73 10.08
N TRP A 209 10.43 2.37 10.32
CA TRP A 209 9.95 2.00 11.64
C TRP A 209 8.94 0.85 11.57
N GLN A 210 8.61 0.31 12.72
CA GLN A 210 7.61 -0.72 12.86
C GLN A 210 6.42 -0.19 13.68
N SER A 211 5.22 -0.44 13.21
CA SER A 211 4.01 -0.11 13.96
C SER A 211 3.80 -1.08 15.13
N ALA A 212 2.94 -0.70 16.09
CA ALA A 212 2.56 -1.58 17.18
C ALA A 212 1.93 -2.90 16.72
N PHE A 213 1.34 -2.93 15.51
CA PHE A 213 0.78 -4.13 14.90
C PHE A 213 1.83 -5.00 14.19
N GLY A 214 3.06 -4.51 14.05
CA GLY A 214 4.14 -5.22 13.38
C GLY A 214 4.31 -4.91 11.89
N ASN A 215 3.53 -3.97 11.32
CA ASN A 215 3.77 -3.50 9.96
C ASN A 215 5.06 -2.71 9.89
N LEU A 216 5.90 -3.02 8.92
CA LEU A 216 7.09 -2.24 8.59
C LEU A 216 6.69 -1.09 7.68
N LYS A 217 7.17 0.10 7.99
CA LYS A 217 6.86 1.34 7.27
C LYS A 217 8.14 2.05 6.91
N ALA A 218 8.17 2.67 5.73
CA ALA A 218 9.30 3.46 5.29
C ALA A 218 8.87 4.72 4.54
N VAL A 219 9.72 5.74 4.61
CA VAL A 219 9.73 6.90 3.71
C VAL A 219 11.04 6.87 2.95
N CYS A 220 10.95 6.90 1.63
CA CYS A 220 12.09 6.78 0.74
C CYS A 220 12.12 7.94 -0.27
N LYS A 221 13.33 8.23 -0.78
CA LYS A 221 13.59 9.23 -1.83
C LYS A 221 14.34 8.63 -2.99
#